data_12b6b1681a1a4473992da645ef936abb
#
_entry.id   12b6b1681a1a4473992da645ef936abb
#
_cell.length_a   1.000
_cell.length_b   1.000
_cell.length_c   1.000
_cell.angle_alpha   90.00
_cell.angle_beta   90.00
_cell.angle_gamma   90.00
#
_symmetry.space_group_name_H-M   'P 1'
#
loop_
_entity.id
_entity.type
_entity.pdbx_description
1 polymer ?
#
loop_
_entity_poly.entity_id
_entity_poly.type
_entity_poly.pdbx_seq_one_letter_code
_entity_poly.pdbx_strand_id
1 'polypeptide(L)'
;KQYLNNIQISVNELGKKFDISFRYDRYIDFRAIQDKEKLIEEKYRQAAKSNLGELKKALAAKIAAINDLESSKYQFGRPVNIEDYLMYRHCLLYKDIAKDTALINSDPSIRFYFKDDQKEADLQRKLRLENNKAKANFVSMIADDELFDAIYAQYCVNVGKPVILSSLEDRMIKENELDKFSSDEPIKFNKMFNDADIKIKAIIEILIERGEFVRSQYNQNIITPEGEFIGANVKEAVAWFKNPANADVVNAYKNKLKNV
;
A
#
# COMPACT_ATOMS: atom_id res chain seq x y z
N LYS A 1 1.79 21.49 -10.41
CA LYS A 1 3.14 20.93 -10.51
C LYS A 1 3.34 20.34 -11.90
N GLN A 2 4.55 20.47 -12.43
CA GLN A 2 4.89 20.10 -13.80
C GLN A 2 5.69 18.80 -13.81
N TYR A 3 5.52 17.96 -14.80
CA TYR A 3 6.34 16.77 -14.95
C TYR A 3 7.43 16.97 -16.01
N LEU A 4 8.54 16.29 -15.85
CA LEU A 4 9.77 16.61 -16.59
C LEU A 4 9.74 16.23 -18.08
N ASN A 5 8.93 15.26 -18.48
CA ASN A 5 8.90 14.77 -19.85
C ASN A 5 8.37 15.77 -20.89
N ASN A 6 7.53 16.72 -20.47
CA ASN A 6 6.88 17.65 -21.39
C ASN A 6 7.34 19.10 -21.20
N ILE A 7 8.39 19.31 -20.40
CA ILE A 7 8.88 20.63 -20.07
C ILE A 7 10.36 20.73 -20.32
N GLN A 8 10.77 21.76 -21.01
CA GLN A 8 12.16 22.12 -21.10
C GLN A 8 12.57 22.76 -19.78
N ILE A 9 13.51 22.10 -19.08
CA ILE A 9 14.05 22.59 -17.84
C ILE A 9 15.49 22.98 -18.10
N SER A 10 15.78 24.27 -17.91
CA SER A 10 17.16 24.75 -17.87
C SER A 10 17.83 24.25 -16.59
N VAL A 11 19.02 23.71 -16.69
CA VAL A 11 19.79 23.31 -15.53
C VAL A 11 20.19 24.50 -14.67
N ASN A 12 20.22 25.70 -15.25
CA ASN A 12 20.41 26.94 -14.51
C ASN A 12 19.25 27.24 -13.56
N GLU A 13 18.02 26.87 -13.93
CA GLU A 13 16.84 26.97 -13.04
C GLU A 13 16.92 26.04 -11.84
N LEU A 14 17.69 24.97 -11.97
CA LEU A 14 18.00 24.04 -10.88
C LEU A 14 19.22 24.48 -10.06
N GLY A 15 19.77 25.67 -10.32
CA GLY A 15 20.92 26.23 -9.59
C GLY A 15 22.26 25.58 -9.93
N LYS A 16 22.39 24.95 -11.07
CA LYS A 16 23.63 24.30 -11.53
C LYS A 16 24.17 24.98 -12.78
N LYS A 17 25.50 25.02 -12.90
CA LYS A 17 26.18 25.60 -14.06
C LYS A 17 26.40 24.56 -15.15
N PHE A 18 25.33 23.98 -15.67
CA PHE A 18 25.39 23.07 -16.81
C PHE A 18 24.55 23.62 -17.95
N ASP A 19 25.04 23.55 -19.16
CA ASP A 19 24.29 23.91 -20.39
C ASP A 19 23.45 22.76 -20.92
N ILE A 20 22.97 21.91 -20.03
CA ILE A 20 22.10 20.79 -20.40
C ILE A 20 20.66 21.19 -20.14
N SER A 21 19.78 20.98 -21.11
CA SER A 21 18.34 21.18 -20.97
C SER A 21 17.59 19.95 -21.44
N PHE A 22 16.45 19.68 -20.82
CA PHE A 22 15.50 18.72 -21.36
C PHE A 22 14.83 19.28 -22.60
N ARG A 23 14.67 18.42 -23.61
CA ARG A 23 13.86 18.73 -24.77
C ARG A 23 12.46 18.22 -24.56
N TYR A 24 11.45 19.01 -24.95
CA TYR A 24 10.04 18.66 -24.77
C TYR A 24 9.59 17.38 -25.48
N ASP A 25 10.21 17.12 -26.60
CA ASP A 25 9.90 16.00 -27.49
C ASP A 25 10.63 14.70 -27.10
N ARG A 26 11.46 14.74 -26.06
CA ARG A 26 12.27 13.60 -25.65
C ARG A 26 11.64 12.92 -24.43
N TYR A 27 11.32 11.65 -24.60
CA TYR A 27 10.90 10.78 -23.52
C TYR A 27 12.12 10.09 -22.88
N ILE A 28 12.24 10.18 -21.56
CA ILE A 28 13.28 9.50 -20.79
C ILE A 28 12.71 8.19 -20.25
N ASP A 29 13.30 7.07 -20.70
CA ASP A 29 12.93 5.75 -20.19
C ASP A 29 13.59 5.50 -18.82
N PHE A 30 12.93 5.94 -17.77
CA PHE A 30 13.41 5.78 -16.39
C PHE A 30 13.57 4.31 -15.98
N ARG A 31 12.74 3.41 -16.48
CA ARG A 31 12.88 1.97 -16.15
C ARG A 31 14.13 1.38 -16.76
N ALA A 32 14.39 1.67 -18.02
CA ALA A 32 15.61 1.21 -18.69
C ALA A 32 16.87 1.69 -17.96
N ILE A 33 16.87 2.95 -17.47
CA ILE A 33 17.95 3.51 -16.67
C ILE A 33 18.09 2.78 -15.34
N GLN A 34 17.00 2.61 -14.59
CA GLN A 34 17.00 1.98 -13.27
C GLN A 34 17.42 0.51 -13.34
N ASP A 35 16.97 -0.23 -14.34
CA ASP A 35 17.34 -1.64 -14.50
C ASP A 35 18.83 -1.79 -14.85
N LYS A 36 19.35 -0.87 -15.65
CA LYS A 36 20.80 -0.84 -15.94
C LYS A 36 21.64 -0.48 -14.72
N GLU A 37 21.19 0.48 -13.92
CA GLU A 37 21.87 0.83 -12.66
C GLU A 37 21.91 -0.36 -11.70
N LYS A 38 20.79 -1.06 -11.50
CA LYS A 38 20.74 -2.26 -10.65
C LYS A 38 21.74 -3.32 -11.12
N LEU A 39 21.79 -3.57 -12.42
CA LEU A 39 22.72 -4.54 -12.99
C LEU A 39 24.20 -4.14 -12.77
N ILE A 40 24.50 -2.85 -12.92
CA ILE A 40 25.86 -2.31 -12.68
C ILE A 40 26.21 -2.45 -11.20
N GLU A 41 25.31 -2.08 -10.30
CA GLU A 41 25.52 -2.17 -8.85
C GLU A 41 25.69 -3.60 -8.38
N GLU A 42 24.93 -4.54 -8.92
CA GLU A 42 25.05 -5.95 -8.57
C GLU A 42 26.43 -6.51 -8.98
N LYS A 43 26.88 -6.25 -10.20
CA LYS A 43 28.22 -6.62 -10.65
C LYS A 43 29.32 -5.99 -9.80
N TYR A 44 29.15 -4.71 -9.42
CA TYR A 44 30.08 -4.02 -8.55
C TYR A 44 30.14 -4.63 -7.15
N ARG A 45 28.98 -4.98 -6.55
CA ARG A 45 28.90 -5.64 -5.24
C ARG A 45 29.55 -7.01 -5.24
N GLN A 46 29.33 -7.80 -6.30
CA GLN A 46 29.95 -9.13 -6.44
C GLN A 46 31.48 -9.02 -6.47
N ALA A 47 31.98 -8.07 -7.25
CA ALA A 47 33.42 -7.86 -7.36
C ALA A 47 34.04 -7.23 -6.11
N ALA A 48 33.32 -6.39 -5.37
CA ALA A 48 33.79 -5.77 -4.12
C ALA A 48 33.98 -6.77 -2.97
N LYS A 49 33.37 -7.96 -3.07
CA LYS A 49 33.57 -9.07 -2.10
C LYS A 49 34.88 -9.83 -2.28
N SER A 50 35.57 -9.59 -3.37
CA SER A 50 36.81 -10.26 -3.72
C SER A 50 38.03 -9.34 -3.46
N ASN A 51 39.08 -9.48 -4.22
CA ASN A 51 40.29 -8.70 -4.03
C ASN A 51 40.27 -7.33 -4.78
N LEU A 52 41.23 -6.47 -4.50
CA LEU A 52 41.34 -5.13 -5.09
C LEU A 52 41.43 -5.12 -6.64
N GLY A 53 41.97 -6.18 -7.24
CA GLY A 53 42.03 -6.32 -8.70
C GLY A 53 40.68 -6.50 -9.34
N GLU A 54 39.76 -7.27 -8.72
CA GLU A 54 38.40 -7.46 -9.19
C GLU A 54 37.55 -6.20 -8.96
N LEU A 55 37.82 -5.46 -7.86
CA LEU A 55 37.15 -4.19 -7.63
C LEU A 55 37.49 -3.17 -8.74
N LYS A 56 38.75 -3.11 -9.18
CA LYS A 56 39.15 -2.25 -10.31
C LYS A 56 38.48 -2.66 -11.61
N LYS A 57 38.37 -3.97 -11.89
CA LYS A 57 37.69 -4.48 -13.07
C LYS A 57 36.17 -4.15 -13.03
N ALA A 58 35.55 -4.29 -11.87
CA ALA A 58 34.13 -3.95 -11.69
C ALA A 58 33.87 -2.46 -11.89
N LEU A 59 34.77 -1.59 -11.40
CA LEU A 59 34.65 -0.16 -11.60
C LEU A 59 34.80 0.22 -13.09
N ALA A 60 35.78 -0.38 -13.79
CA ALA A 60 35.94 -0.19 -15.23
C ALA A 60 34.70 -0.67 -16.01
N ALA A 61 34.12 -1.82 -15.65
CA ALA A 61 32.89 -2.32 -16.25
C ALA A 61 31.69 -1.39 -15.99
N LYS A 62 31.60 -0.79 -14.80
CA LYS A 62 30.58 0.20 -14.47
C LYS A 62 30.68 1.45 -15.36
N ILE A 63 31.89 1.98 -15.52
CA ILE A 63 32.15 3.15 -16.37
C ILE A 63 31.85 2.83 -17.83
N ALA A 64 32.31 1.69 -18.35
CA ALA A 64 32.02 1.26 -19.72
C ALA A 64 30.51 1.11 -19.96
N ALA A 65 29.79 0.49 -19.02
CA ALA A 65 28.34 0.34 -19.14
C ALA A 65 27.59 1.67 -19.12
N ILE A 66 28.08 2.68 -18.41
CA ILE A 66 27.52 4.04 -18.45
C ILE A 66 27.81 4.69 -19.81
N ASN A 67 29.00 4.54 -20.35
CA ASN A 67 29.38 5.10 -21.63
C ASN A 67 28.64 4.43 -22.81
N ASP A 68 28.28 3.16 -22.66
CA ASP A 68 27.52 2.41 -23.67
C ASP A 68 26.01 2.69 -23.64
N LEU A 69 25.52 3.53 -22.72
CA LEU A 69 24.09 3.85 -22.59
C LEU A 69 23.48 4.50 -23.85
N GLU A 70 24.29 5.17 -24.65
CA GLU A 70 23.81 5.76 -25.92
C GLU A 70 23.66 4.75 -27.06
N SER A 71 24.55 3.77 -27.11
CA SER A 71 24.66 2.81 -28.22
C SER A 71 23.99 1.47 -27.93
N SER A 72 23.83 1.12 -26.65
CA SER A 72 23.31 -0.19 -26.29
C SER A 72 21.77 -0.24 -26.40
N LYS A 73 21.29 -1.17 -27.20
CA LYS A 73 19.91 -1.62 -27.13
C LYS A 73 19.74 -2.46 -25.88
N TYR A 74 18.88 -2.01 -24.98
CA TYR A 74 18.51 -2.82 -23.83
C TYR A 74 17.72 -4.04 -24.26
N GLN A 75 17.77 -5.05 -23.44
CA GLN A 75 16.94 -6.25 -23.54
C GLN A 75 15.44 -5.91 -23.71
N PHE A 76 15.03 -4.69 -23.36
CA PHE A 76 13.68 -4.15 -23.45
C PHE A 76 13.50 -3.02 -24.49
N GLY A 77 14.43 -2.82 -25.38
CA GLY A 77 14.17 -2.20 -26.68
C GLY A 77 14.52 -0.73 -26.89
N ARG A 78 14.81 0.09 -25.88
CA ARG A 78 15.14 1.50 -26.11
C ARG A 78 16.58 1.87 -25.70
N PRO A 79 17.32 2.53 -26.58
CA PRO A 79 18.61 3.08 -26.21
C PRO A 79 18.40 4.25 -25.22
N VAL A 80 19.22 4.31 -24.18
CA VAL A 80 19.25 5.43 -23.24
C VAL A 80 20.38 6.38 -23.63
N ASN A 81 20.02 7.65 -23.83
CA ASN A 81 20.99 8.70 -24.11
C ASN A 81 21.75 9.03 -22.84
N ILE A 82 23.08 9.22 -22.96
CA ILE A 82 23.94 9.51 -21.80
C ILE A 82 23.62 10.87 -21.16
N GLU A 83 23.26 11.88 -21.94
CA GLU A 83 22.85 13.19 -21.42
C GLU A 83 21.57 13.10 -20.61
N ASP A 84 20.59 12.33 -21.09
CA ASP A 84 19.35 12.09 -20.36
C ASP A 84 19.61 11.34 -19.05
N TYR A 85 20.53 10.37 -19.07
CA TYR A 85 20.95 9.66 -17.87
C TYR A 85 21.60 10.60 -16.85
N LEU A 86 22.54 11.42 -17.28
CA LEU A 86 23.20 12.39 -16.42
C LEU A 86 22.22 13.40 -15.85
N MET A 87 21.27 13.87 -16.68
CA MET A 87 20.22 14.77 -16.22
C MET A 87 19.30 14.10 -15.21
N TYR A 88 18.90 12.86 -15.45
CA TYR A 88 18.12 12.07 -14.49
C TYR A 88 18.86 11.96 -13.14
N ARG A 89 20.14 11.56 -13.16
CA ARG A 89 20.95 11.46 -11.95
C ARG A 89 21.06 12.79 -11.21
N HIS A 90 21.18 13.86 -11.96
CA HIS A 90 21.23 15.20 -11.44
C HIS A 90 19.93 15.59 -10.75
N CYS A 91 18.79 15.36 -11.43
CA CYS A 91 17.46 15.64 -10.88
C CYS A 91 17.15 14.85 -9.60
N LEU A 92 17.77 13.66 -9.41
CA LEU A 92 17.61 12.89 -8.16
C LEU A 92 18.19 13.59 -6.92
N LEU A 93 19.11 14.54 -7.11
CA LEU A 93 19.76 15.27 -6.02
C LEU A 93 18.94 16.50 -5.55
N TYR A 94 17.96 16.94 -6.34
CA TYR A 94 17.19 18.15 -6.01
C TYR A 94 16.00 17.84 -5.11
N LYS A 95 15.79 18.71 -4.12
CA LYS A 95 14.70 18.60 -3.15
C LYS A 95 13.36 19.05 -3.74
N ASP A 96 13.36 19.99 -4.68
CA ASP A 96 12.17 20.52 -5.35
C ASP A 96 11.63 19.60 -6.45
N ILE A 97 12.25 18.42 -6.64
CA ILE A 97 11.79 17.38 -7.56
C ILE A 97 11.31 16.16 -6.78
N ALA A 98 10.03 15.86 -6.86
CA ALA A 98 9.47 14.63 -6.29
C ALA A 98 9.97 13.40 -7.06
N LYS A 99 10.49 12.42 -6.34
CA LYS A 99 10.99 11.16 -6.90
C LYS A 99 9.86 10.19 -7.28
N ASP A 100 8.69 10.42 -6.72
CA ASP A 100 7.48 9.64 -6.93
C ASP A 100 6.27 10.58 -6.96
N THR A 101 5.24 10.23 -7.73
CA THR A 101 3.98 10.98 -7.79
C THR A 101 3.28 11.06 -6.43
N ALA A 102 3.45 10.06 -5.56
CA ALA A 102 2.92 10.09 -4.20
C ALA A 102 3.50 11.23 -3.33
N LEU A 103 4.71 11.70 -3.65
CA LEU A 103 5.40 12.75 -2.92
C LEU A 103 5.07 14.18 -3.38
N ILE A 104 4.24 14.34 -4.41
CA ILE A 104 3.94 15.65 -5.02
C ILE A 104 3.38 16.65 -4.01
N ASN A 105 2.60 16.20 -3.05
CA ASN A 105 1.93 17.05 -2.06
C ASN A 105 2.59 16.99 -0.67
N SER A 106 3.72 16.29 -0.54
CA SER A 106 4.41 16.13 0.75
C SER A 106 5.12 17.40 1.21
N ASP A 107 5.56 18.24 0.26
CA ASP A 107 6.30 19.47 0.54
C ASP A 107 5.86 20.59 -0.42
N PRO A 108 5.56 21.80 0.07
CA PRO A 108 5.23 22.98 -0.76
C PRO A 108 6.35 23.41 -1.70
N SER A 109 7.63 23.10 -1.36
CA SER A 109 8.81 23.44 -2.17
C SER A 109 8.91 22.61 -3.45
N ILE A 110 8.20 21.49 -3.55
CA ILE A 110 8.21 20.62 -4.73
C ILE A 110 7.52 21.33 -5.89
N ARG A 111 8.29 21.60 -6.95
CA ARG A 111 7.79 22.22 -8.19
C ARG A 111 7.64 21.24 -9.34
N PHE A 112 8.47 20.20 -9.37
CA PHE A 112 8.53 19.20 -10.42
C PHE A 112 8.36 17.80 -9.88
N TYR A 113 8.08 16.83 -10.75
CA TYR A 113 8.04 15.43 -10.39
C TYR A 113 8.42 14.53 -11.56
N PHE A 114 8.93 13.35 -11.24
CA PHE A 114 9.15 12.32 -12.24
C PHE A 114 7.82 11.64 -12.56
N LYS A 115 7.47 11.62 -13.83
CA LYS A 115 6.32 10.87 -14.34
C LYS A 115 6.79 9.54 -14.94
N ASP A 116 6.26 8.45 -14.42
CA ASP A 116 6.47 7.10 -14.94
C ASP A 116 5.10 6.55 -15.39
N ASP A 117 4.82 6.72 -16.69
CA ASP A 117 3.53 6.32 -17.27
C ASP A 117 3.28 4.81 -17.11
N GLN A 118 4.32 4.00 -17.08
CA GLN A 118 4.21 2.55 -16.92
C GLN A 118 3.88 2.18 -15.48
N LYS A 119 4.47 2.88 -14.51
CA LYS A 119 4.14 2.72 -13.09
C LYS A 119 2.71 3.15 -12.81
N GLU A 120 2.27 4.26 -13.41
CA GLU A 120 0.89 4.74 -13.31
C GLU A 120 -0.10 3.74 -13.91
N ALA A 121 0.20 3.21 -15.11
CA ALA A 121 -0.63 2.17 -15.74
C ALA A 121 -0.68 0.88 -14.91
N ASP A 122 0.44 0.45 -14.32
CA ASP A 122 0.49 -0.71 -13.43
C ASP A 122 -0.34 -0.48 -12.15
N LEU A 123 -0.29 0.72 -11.57
CA LEU A 123 -1.10 1.09 -10.42
C LEU A 123 -2.60 1.09 -10.76
N GLN A 124 -2.98 1.70 -11.88
CA GLN A 124 -4.35 1.69 -12.35
C GLN A 124 -4.85 0.27 -12.62
N ARG A 125 -4.01 -0.57 -13.22
CA ARG A 125 -4.34 -1.98 -13.45
C ARG A 125 -4.56 -2.73 -12.13
N LYS A 126 -3.70 -2.52 -11.15
CA LYS A 126 -3.85 -3.12 -9.81
C LYS A 126 -5.15 -2.65 -9.15
N LEU A 127 -5.43 -1.35 -9.17
CA LEU A 127 -6.66 -0.79 -8.61
C LEU A 127 -7.90 -1.36 -9.31
N ARG A 128 -7.88 -1.47 -10.63
CA ARG A 128 -8.97 -2.09 -11.40
C ARG A 128 -9.18 -3.55 -11.03
N LEU A 129 -8.11 -4.30 -10.80
CA LEU A 129 -8.20 -5.69 -10.34
C LEU A 129 -8.79 -5.77 -8.93
N GLU A 130 -8.38 -4.90 -8.02
CA GLU A 130 -8.94 -4.86 -6.66
C GLU A 130 -10.43 -4.45 -6.67
N ASN A 131 -10.83 -3.50 -7.52
CA ASN A 131 -12.24 -3.15 -7.72
C ASN A 131 -13.07 -4.32 -8.24
N ASN A 132 -12.57 -5.07 -9.22
CA ASN A 132 -13.27 -6.25 -9.74
C ASN A 132 -13.39 -7.35 -8.69
N LYS A 133 -12.35 -7.57 -7.88
CA LYS A 133 -12.40 -8.50 -6.74
C LYS A 133 -13.43 -8.04 -5.70
N ALA A 134 -13.46 -6.76 -5.36
CA ALA A 134 -14.40 -6.22 -4.39
C ALA A 134 -15.85 -6.44 -4.81
N LYS A 135 -16.17 -6.23 -6.09
CA LYS A 135 -17.50 -6.52 -6.65
C LYS A 135 -17.88 -8.01 -6.56
N ALA A 136 -16.95 -8.89 -6.91
CA ALA A 136 -17.18 -10.34 -6.82
C ALA A 136 -17.36 -10.78 -5.35
N ASN A 137 -16.52 -10.27 -4.45
CA ASN A 137 -16.59 -10.53 -3.03
C ASN A 137 -17.91 -10.00 -2.41
N PHE A 138 -18.36 -8.82 -2.85
CA PHE A 138 -19.62 -8.24 -2.42
C PHE A 138 -20.81 -9.13 -2.77
N VAL A 139 -20.87 -9.62 -4.01
CA VAL A 139 -21.93 -10.56 -4.43
C VAL A 139 -21.87 -11.86 -3.62
N SER A 140 -20.69 -12.38 -3.35
CA SER A 140 -20.51 -13.60 -2.53
C SER A 140 -20.91 -13.37 -1.06
N MET A 141 -20.62 -12.18 -0.53
CA MET A 141 -20.97 -11.80 0.84
C MET A 141 -22.49 -11.73 1.05
N ILE A 142 -23.23 -11.17 0.09
CA ILE A 142 -24.70 -11.06 0.19
C ILE A 142 -25.37 -12.45 0.33
N ALA A 143 -24.74 -13.49 -0.22
CA ALA A 143 -25.26 -14.87 -0.16
C ALA A 143 -25.02 -15.57 1.20
N ASP A 144 -24.16 -15.03 2.07
CA ASP A 144 -23.85 -15.56 3.43
C ASP A 144 -24.22 -14.52 4.48
N ASP A 145 -25.38 -14.67 5.12
CA ASP A 145 -25.90 -13.71 6.10
C ASP A 145 -24.97 -13.53 7.29
N GLU A 146 -24.32 -14.59 7.77
CA GLU A 146 -23.39 -14.48 8.89
C GLU A 146 -22.11 -13.70 8.50
N LEU A 147 -21.63 -13.89 7.28
CA LEU A 147 -20.49 -13.15 6.76
C LEU A 147 -20.84 -11.69 6.52
N PHE A 148 -22.02 -11.45 5.97
CA PHE A 148 -22.57 -10.11 5.75
C PHE A 148 -22.64 -9.32 7.05
N ASP A 149 -23.27 -9.87 8.08
CA ASP A 149 -23.42 -9.20 9.38
C ASP A 149 -22.07 -8.98 10.05
N ALA A 150 -21.14 -9.93 9.93
CA ALA A 150 -19.78 -9.78 10.47
C ALA A 150 -18.99 -8.66 9.78
N ILE A 151 -19.06 -8.57 8.44
CA ILE A 151 -18.40 -7.51 7.67
C ILE A 151 -19.05 -6.16 7.96
N TYR A 152 -20.38 -6.12 8.07
CA TYR A 152 -21.09 -4.90 8.42
C TYR A 152 -20.73 -4.39 9.82
N ALA A 153 -20.68 -5.29 10.80
CA ALA A 153 -20.21 -4.93 12.14
C ALA A 153 -18.80 -4.32 12.14
N GLN A 154 -17.88 -4.92 11.39
CA GLN A 154 -16.52 -4.39 11.27
C GLN A 154 -16.47 -3.09 10.48
N TYR A 155 -17.32 -2.90 9.48
CA TYR A 155 -17.50 -1.63 8.79
C TYR A 155 -17.95 -0.53 9.76
N CYS A 156 -18.96 -0.80 10.58
CA CYS A 156 -19.45 0.13 11.60
C CYS A 156 -18.32 0.59 12.54
N VAL A 157 -17.50 -0.34 13.03
CA VAL A 157 -16.32 -0.02 13.84
C VAL A 157 -15.37 0.92 13.11
N ASN A 158 -15.08 0.65 11.84
CA ASN A 158 -14.16 1.45 11.05
C ASN A 158 -14.65 2.89 10.80
N VAL A 159 -15.96 3.09 10.67
CA VAL A 159 -16.56 4.42 10.47
C VAL A 159 -17.04 5.07 11.76
N GLY A 160 -16.87 4.40 12.92
CA GLY A 160 -17.26 4.92 14.23
C GLY A 160 -18.77 4.92 14.49
N LYS A 161 -19.53 4.04 13.80
CA LYS A 161 -20.94 3.81 14.06
C LYS A 161 -21.13 2.79 15.20
N PRO A 162 -22.18 2.92 16.02
CA PRO A 162 -22.52 1.89 16.99
C PRO A 162 -22.97 0.61 16.28
N VAL A 163 -22.35 -0.52 16.60
CA VAL A 163 -22.57 -1.80 15.90
C VAL A 163 -23.96 -2.33 16.15
N ILE A 164 -24.44 -2.30 17.41
CA ILE A 164 -25.74 -2.87 17.81
C ILE A 164 -26.90 -2.10 17.18
N LEU A 165 -26.88 -0.77 17.28
CA LEU A 165 -27.93 0.07 16.69
C LEU A 165 -27.96 -0.06 15.16
N SER A 166 -26.79 -0.06 14.54
CA SER A 166 -26.67 -0.21 13.09
C SER A 166 -27.09 -1.63 12.61
N SER A 167 -26.94 -2.64 13.46
CA SER A 167 -27.40 -4.00 13.13
C SER A 167 -28.93 -4.10 13.00
N LEU A 168 -29.69 -3.17 13.59
CA LEU A 168 -31.14 -3.09 13.50
C LEU A 168 -31.64 -2.36 12.24
N GLU A 169 -30.73 -1.74 11.46
CA GLU A 169 -31.10 -1.08 10.21
C GLU A 169 -31.60 -2.09 9.17
N ASP A 170 -32.42 -1.56 8.23
CA ASP A 170 -32.92 -2.37 7.12
C ASP A 170 -31.76 -2.96 6.31
N ARG A 171 -31.93 -4.22 5.89
CA ARG A 171 -30.95 -4.96 5.08
C ARG A 171 -30.50 -4.15 3.85
N MET A 172 -31.46 -3.50 3.18
CA MET A 172 -31.17 -2.70 1.98
C MET A 172 -30.25 -1.51 2.30
N ILE A 173 -30.41 -0.88 3.48
CA ILE A 173 -29.54 0.24 3.91
C ILE A 173 -28.12 -0.27 4.12
N LYS A 174 -27.97 -1.38 4.83
CA LYS A 174 -26.67 -2.02 5.07
C LYS A 174 -25.98 -2.43 3.77
N GLU A 175 -26.73 -3.02 2.82
CA GLU A 175 -26.21 -3.40 1.51
C GLU A 175 -25.71 -2.19 0.72
N ASN A 176 -26.47 -1.09 0.69
CA ASN A 176 -26.08 0.13 0.00
C ASN A 176 -24.81 0.76 0.62
N GLU A 177 -24.68 0.73 1.95
CA GLU A 177 -23.49 1.25 2.62
C GLU A 177 -22.25 0.39 2.31
N LEU A 178 -22.37 -0.93 2.32
CA LEU A 178 -21.29 -1.84 1.99
C LEU A 178 -20.95 -1.83 0.50
N ASP A 179 -21.91 -1.65 -0.40
CA ASP A 179 -21.67 -1.49 -1.84
C ASP A 179 -20.86 -0.23 -2.10
N LYS A 180 -21.25 0.89 -1.48
CA LYS A 180 -20.49 2.13 -1.53
C LYS A 180 -19.08 1.96 -0.98
N PHE A 181 -18.94 1.34 0.19
CA PHE A 181 -17.64 1.08 0.80
C PHE A 181 -16.75 0.18 -0.08
N SER A 182 -17.33 -0.87 -0.69
CA SER A 182 -16.60 -1.75 -1.60
C SER A 182 -16.08 -1.03 -2.85
N SER A 183 -16.82 -0.02 -3.31
CA SER A 183 -16.48 0.81 -4.47
C SER A 183 -15.47 1.89 -4.13
N ASP A 184 -15.62 2.57 -3.00
CA ASP A 184 -14.76 3.67 -2.56
C ASP A 184 -13.41 3.18 -2.02
N GLU A 185 -13.41 2.06 -1.26
CA GLU A 185 -12.22 1.50 -0.61
C GLU A 185 -12.03 0.00 -0.88
N PRO A 186 -11.89 -0.43 -2.14
CA PRO A 186 -11.91 -1.84 -2.54
C PRO A 186 -10.82 -2.69 -1.87
N ILE A 187 -9.66 -2.11 -1.61
CA ILE A 187 -8.55 -2.81 -0.96
C ILE A 187 -8.90 -3.14 0.51
N LYS A 188 -9.51 -2.19 1.22
CA LYS A 188 -9.93 -2.42 2.61
C LYS A 188 -11.07 -3.43 2.67
N PHE A 189 -12.05 -3.30 1.79
CA PHE A 189 -13.16 -4.24 1.69
C PHE A 189 -12.67 -5.67 1.41
N ASN A 190 -11.80 -5.86 0.41
CA ASN A 190 -11.20 -7.15 0.08
C ASN A 190 -10.43 -7.75 1.26
N LYS A 191 -9.72 -6.91 2.03
CA LYS A 191 -9.00 -7.35 3.22
C LYS A 191 -9.96 -7.85 4.31
N MET A 192 -11.09 -7.17 4.52
CA MET A 192 -12.11 -7.60 5.47
C MET A 192 -12.77 -8.90 5.03
N PHE A 193 -13.16 -8.99 3.76
CA PHE A 193 -13.78 -10.19 3.20
C PHE A 193 -12.89 -11.44 3.31
N ASN A 194 -11.58 -11.29 3.08
CA ASN A 194 -10.61 -12.39 3.15
C ASN A 194 -10.09 -12.66 4.57
N ASP A 195 -10.58 -11.95 5.57
CA ASP A 195 -10.15 -12.14 6.96
C ASP A 195 -10.87 -13.37 7.56
N ALA A 196 -10.15 -14.46 7.73
CA ALA A 196 -10.68 -15.70 8.32
C ALA A 196 -11.27 -15.50 9.73
N ASP A 197 -10.90 -14.42 10.41
CA ASP A 197 -11.28 -14.14 11.79
C ASP A 197 -12.38 -13.07 11.89
N ILE A 198 -12.93 -12.63 10.77
CA ILE A 198 -13.89 -11.52 10.72
C ILE A 198 -15.12 -11.78 11.62
N LYS A 199 -15.66 -13.02 11.62
CA LYS A 199 -16.79 -13.39 12.46
C LYS A 199 -16.47 -13.31 13.96
N ILE A 200 -15.27 -13.72 14.36
CA ILE A 200 -14.83 -13.61 15.77
C ILE A 200 -14.62 -12.16 16.16
N LYS A 201 -14.00 -11.37 15.28
CA LYS A 201 -13.81 -9.93 15.51
C LYS A 201 -15.13 -9.20 15.68
N ALA A 202 -16.12 -9.49 14.84
CA ALA A 202 -17.46 -8.93 14.99
C ALA A 202 -18.11 -9.28 16.34
N ILE A 203 -17.99 -10.52 16.79
CA ILE A 203 -18.47 -10.96 18.11
C ILE A 203 -17.79 -10.16 19.22
N ILE A 204 -16.47 -10.00 19.16
CA ILE A 204 -15.72 -9.22 20.18
C ILE A 204 -16.19 -7.78 20.23
N GLU A 205 -16.39 -7.12 19.10
CA GLU A 205 -16.87 -5.73 19.06
C GLU A 205 -18.30 -5.59 19.61
N ILE A 206 -19.19 -6.53 19.29
CA ILE A 206 -20.55 -6.55 19.85
C ILE A 206 -20.50 -6.75 21.36
N LEU A 207 -19.64 -7.64 21.87
CA LEU A 207 -19.46 -7.84 23.32
C LEU A 207 -18.91 -6.60 24.02
N ILE A 208 -18.03 -5.86 23.36
CA ILE A 208 -17.52 -4.58 23.89
C ILE A 208 -18.65 -3.54 23.96
N GLU A 209 -19.44 -3.41 22.90
CA GLU A 209 -20.53 -2.44 22.90
C GLU A 209 -21.66 -2.79 23.90
N ARG A 210 -21.87 -4.08 24.18
CA ARG A 210 -22.80 -4.55 25.23
C ARG A 210 -22.24 -4.39 26.65
N GLY A 211 -20.98 -4.05 26.81
CA GLY A 211 -20.34 -3.94 28.12
C GLY A 211 -19.95 -5.29 28.75
N GLU A 212 -20.07 -6.41 28.01
CA GLU A 212 -19.56 -7.72 28.45
C GLU A 212 -18.03 -7.76 28.40
N PHE A 213 -17.42 -6.94 27.54
CA PHE A 213 -16.00 -6.63 27.52
C PHE A 213 -15.79 -5.13 27.61
N VAL A 214 -14.67 -4.74 28.17
CA VAL A 214 -14.30 -3.33 28.34
C VAL A 214 -12.92 -3.10 27.71
N ARG A 215 -12.79 -2.02 26.91
CA ARG A 215 -11.48 -1.55 26.48
C ARG A 215 -10.92 -0.60 27.54
N SER A 216 -9.77 -0.95 28.09
CA SER A 216 -9.07 -0.07 29.03
C SER A 216 -8.68 1.23 28.35
N GLN A 217 -8.99 2.36 28.96
CA GLN A 217 -8.68 3.70 28.42
C GLN A 217 -7.17 3.97 28.32
N TYR A 218 -6.36 3.29 29.15
CA TYR A 218 -4.92 3.55 29.23
C TYR A 218 -4.07 2.75 28.24
N ASN A 219 -4.46 1.51 27.94
CA ASN A 219 -3.59 0.59 27.19
C ASN A 219 -4.33 -0.22 26.10
N GLN A 220 -5.60 0.12 25.81
CA GLN A 220 -6.42 -0.57 24.80
C GLN A 220 -6.65 -2.07 25.08
N ASN A 221 -6.26 -2.57 26.25
CA ASN A 221 -6.50 -3.96 26.64
C ASN A 221 -8.00 -4.27 26.68
N ILE A 222 -8.35 -5.45 26.20
CA ILE A 222 -9.70 -5.99 26.29
C ILE A 222 -9.76 -6.88 27.53
N ILE A 223 -10.65 -6.54 28.46
CA ILE A 223 -10.84 -7.21 29.73
C ILE A 223 -12.33 -7.47 29.97
N THR A 224 -12.68 -8.42 30.81
CA THR A 224 -14.05 -8.53 31.33
C THR A 224 -14.33 -7.46 32.37
N PRO A 225 -15.59 -7.15 32.72
CA PRO A 225 -15.93 -6.22 33.79
C PRO A 225 -15.34 -6.65 35.16
N GLU A 226 -15.14 -7.95 35.38
CA GLU A 226 -14.52 -8.52 36.57
C GLU A 226 -13.00 -8.38 36.60
N GLY A 227 -12.39 -7.89 35.50
CA GLY A 227 -10.96 -7.65 35.38
C GLY A 227 -10.16 -8.81 34.77
N GLU A 228 -10.82 -9.85 34.26
CA GLU A 228 -10.12 -10.93 33.56
C GLU A 228 -9.55 -10.43 32.24
N PHE A 229 -8.29 -10.74 31.97
CA PHE A 229 -7.59 -10.32 30.78
C PHE A 229 -7.94 -11.21 29.58
N ILE A 230 -8.46 -10.62 28.51
CA ILE A 230 -8.80 -11.29 27.27
C ILE A 230 -7.69 -11.10 26.21
N GLY A 231 -7.11 -9.91 26.13
CA GLY A 231 -6.01 -9.62 25.20
C GLY A 231 -5.60 -8.16 25.18
N ALA A 232 -4.35 -7.86 24.84
CA ALA A 232 -3.85 -6.50 24.71
C ALA A 232 -4.41 -5.76 23.48
N ASN A 233 -4.99 -6.49 22.54
CA ASN A 233 -5.61 -5.97 21.32
C ASN A 233 -6.60 -7.00 20.75
N VAL A 234 -7.34 -6.62 19.70
CA VAL A 234 -8.33 -7.51 19.05
C VAL A 234 -7.69 -8.80 18.53
N LYS A 235 -6.45 -8.76 18.05
CA LYS A 235 -5.77 -9.96 17.52
C LYS A 235 -5.51 -10.99 18.63
N GLU A 236 -5.08 -10.54 19.80
CA GLU A 236 -4.89 -11.43 20.96
C GLU A 236 -6.23 -11.93 21.53
N ALA A 237 -7.25 -11.07 21.55
CA ALA A 237 -8.59 -11.50 21.91
C ALA A 237 -9.13 -12.58 20.96
N VAL A 238 -8.87 -12.47 19.65
CA VAL A 238 -9.19 -13.54 18.69
C VAL A 238 -8.43 -14.83 19.03
N ALA A 239 -7.16 -14.76 19.39
CA ALA A 239 -6.39 -15.92 19.81
C ALA A 239 -6.97 -16.55 21.09
N TRP A 240 -7.40 -15.74 22.05
CA TRP A 240 -8.09 -16.19 23.26
C TRP A 240 -9.40 -16.92 22.92
N PHE A 241 -10.21 -16.39 21.97
CA PHE A 241 -11.44 -17.02 21.48
C PHE A 241 -11.21 -18.34 20.76
N LYS A 242 -10.06 -18.52 20.13
CA LYS A 242 -9.69 -19.75 19.42
C LYS A 242 -9.06 -20.81 20.35
N ASN A 243 -8.69 -20.42 21.56
CA ASN A 243 -8.05 -21.34 22.50
C ASN A 243 -9.08 -22.38 23.00
N PRO A 244 -8.83 -23.68 22.80
CA PRO A 244 -9.73 -24.74 23.27
C PRO A 244 -10.03 -24.71 24.78
N ALA A 245 -9.06 -24.21 25.59
CA ALA A 245 -9.25 -24.08 27.02
C ALA A 245 -10.37 -23.08 27.41
N ASN A 246 -10.72 -22.14 26.52
CA ASN A 246 -11.75 -21.13 26.75
C ASN A 246 -13.06 -21.46 26.06
N ALA A 247 -13.21 -22.65 25.46
CA ALA A 247 -14.35 -23.00 24.61
C ALA A 247 -15.70 -22.88 25.32
N ASP A 248 -15.80 -23.30 26.59
CA ASP A 248 -17.04 -23.23 27.36
C ASP A 248 -17.45 -21.78 27.63
N VAL A 249 -16.50 -20.94 27.97
CA VAL A 249 -16.72 -19.51 28.24
C VAL A 249 -17.11 -18.79 26.94
N VAL A 250 -16.41 -19.07 25.85
CA VAL A 250 -16.72 -18.51 24.52
C VAL A 250 -18.12 -18.92 24.07
N ASN A 251 -18.53 -20.19 24.28
CA ASN A 251 -19.87 -20.64 23.96
C ASN A 251 -20.94 -19.95 24.82
N ALA A 252 -20.65 -19.69 26.09
CA ALA A 252 -21.55 -18.92 26.96
C ALA A 252 -21.77 -17.50 26.40
N TYR A 253 -20.70 -16.80 26.00
CA TYR A 253 -20.82 -15.48 25.35
C TYR A 253 -21.60 -15.54 24.03
N LYS A 254 -21.32 -16.52 23.17
CA LYS A 254 -22.07 -16.69 21.92
C LYS A 254 -23.55 -16.95 22.14
N ASN A 255 -23.90 -17.73 23.16
CA ASN A 255 -25.30 -17.99 23.52
C ASN A 255 -26.00 -16.73 24.06
N LYS A 256 -25.33 -15.90 24.84
CA LYS A 256 -25.86 -14.58 25.23
C LYS A 256 -26.19 -13.69 24.02
N LEU A 257 -25.43 -13.79 22.94
CA LEU A 257 -25.68 -13.02 21.72
C LEU A 257 -26.87 -13.52 20.92
N LYS A 258 -27.22 -14.82 20.99
CA LYS A 258 -28.35 -15.41 20.27
C LYS A 258 -29.70 -15.20 20.94
N ASN A 259 -29.72 -14.87 22.23
CA ASN A 259 -30.94 -14.74 23.02
C ASN A 259 -31.48 -13.29 23.05
N VAL A 260 -31.12 -12.50 22.10
CA VAL A 260 -31.61 -11.15 21.84
C VAL A 260 -31.94 -11.02 20.36
#